data_3c65f7d93324ae09cc30231d7af9d64b
#
_entry.id   3c65f7d93324ae09cc30231d7af9d64b
#
_cell.length_a   1.000
_cell.length_b   1.000
_cell.length_c   1.000
_cell.angle_alpha   90.00
_cell.angle_beta   90.00
_cell.angle_gamma   90.00
#
_symmetry.space_group_name_H-M   'P 1'
#
loop_
_entity.id
_entity.type
_entity.pdbx_description
1 polymer ?
#
loop_
_entity_poly.entity_id
_entity_poly.type
_entity_poly.pdbx_seq_one_letter_code
_entity_poly.pdbx_strand_id
1 'polypeptide(L)'
;REEASRVQARKSGRTIDKHDSDARAKKRGYIVSGQDGKAGKLAVRMWDRLEKATGKATGIRVEKQYDSNIWLDSEASKRKVLLRMEPNIILMGESCLQTPPLFIGNTDHIGVVGDNGCGKTTLIKKIISSISDDVRMLYIPQEPTELQKTETVRKIKGLSNSQRGRVLSIVAQLNSDPDYVLAGESTSPGEMRKLMLALGMLESPELIVVDEPTNYLDLGSTVALERLLSEYPGALLLVSHDLSLVDSATLIKWSIHRSNDNFELVVQ
;
A
#
# COMPACT_ATOMS: atom_id res chain seq x y z
N ARG A 1 -24.50 -50.47 -30.32
CA ARG A 1 -24.43 -49.39 -29.29
C ARG A 1 -23.16 -49.46 -28.43
N GLU A 2 -22.62 -50.67 -28.16
CA GLU A 2 -21.38 -50.85 -27.38
C GLU A 2 -20.11 -50.44 -28.13
N GLU A 3 -20.06 -50.66 -29.46
CA GLU A 3 -18.90 -50.25 -30.27
C GLU A 3 -18.75 -48.73 -30.39
N ALA A 4 -19.89 -48.01 -30.46
CA ALA A 4 -19.87 -46.57 -30.48
C ALA A 4 -19.35 -45.97 -29.15
N SER A 5 -19.67 -46.61 -28.00
CA SER A 5 -19.15 -46.24 -26.69
C SER A 5 -17.63 -46.48 -26.56
N ARG A 6 -17.14 -47.61 -27.10
CA ARG A 6 -15.70 -47.94 -27.09
C ARG A 6 -14.86 -46.99 -27.98
N VAL A 7 -15.40 -46.55 -29.10
CA VAL A 7 -14.73 -45.55 -29.98
C VAL A 7 -14.66 -44.18 -29.32
N GLN A 8 -15.70 -43.81 -28.57
CA GLN A 8 -15.72 -42.53 -27.84
C GLN A 8 -14.75 -42.53 -26.63
N ALA A 9 -14.64 -43.67 -25.92
CA ALA A 9 -13.67 -43.82 -24.82
C ALA A 9 -12.21 -43.81 -25.32
N ARG A 10 -11.92 -44.34 -26.52
CA ARG A 10 -10.58 -44.28 -27.11
C ARG A 10 -10.17 -42.89 -27.60
N LYS A 11 -11.11 -41.99 -27.93
CA LYS A 11 -10.81 -40.58 -28.33
C LYS A 11 -10.50 -39.68 -27.16
N SER A 12 -10.91 -40.04 -25.93
CA SER A 12 -10.64 -39.23 -24.74
C SER A 12 -9.21 -39.38 -24.15
N GLY A 13 -8.48 -40.38 -24.60
CA GLY A 13 -7.12 -40.73 -24.12
C GLY A 13 -5.95 -40.18 -24.95
N ARG A 14 -6.20 -39.45 -26.03
CA ARG A 14 -5.11 -38.86 -26.83
C ARG A 14 -4.41 -37.74 -26.06
N THR A 15 -3.15 -37.95 -25.76
CA THR A 15 -2.23 -36.93 -25.21
C THR A 15 -2.14 -35.81 -26.24
N ILE A 16 -2.56 -34.61 -25.82
CA ILE A 16 -2.51 -33.39 -26.66
C ILE A 16 -1.06 -32.95 -26.71
N ASP A 17 -0.54 -32.69 -27.91
CA ASP A 17 0.80 -32.17 -28.14
C ASP A 17 0.97 -30.84 -27.38
N LYS A 18 2.15 -30.66 -26.78
CA LYS A 18 2.49 -29.47 -25.98
C LYS A 18 2.45 -28.15 -26.78
N HIS A 19 2.47 -28.23 -28.10
CA HIS A 19 2.48 -27.07 -28.98
C HIS A 19 1.16 -26.79 -29.72
N ASP A 20 0.10 -27.61 -29.51
CA ASP A 20 -1.20 -27.36 -30.13
C ASP A 20 -2.10 -26.49 -29.25
N SER A 21 -2.10 -25.19 -29.56
CA SER A 21 -2.90 -24.16 -28.87
C SER A 21 -4.41 -24.33 -29.08
N ASP A 22 -4.84 -24.79 -30.25
CA ASP A 22 -6.26 -24.90 -30.62
C ASP A 22 -6.93 -26.12 -29.94
N ALA A 23 -6.19 -27.23 -29.76
CA ALA A 23 -6.68 -28.38 -29.03
C ALA A 23 -6.81 -28.13 -27.53
N ARG A 24 -5.94 -27.27 -26.97
CA ARG A 24 -6.02 -26.80 -25.56
C ARG A 24 -7.21 -25.86 -25.35
N ALA A 25 -7.49 -24.94 -26.28
CA ALA A 25 -8.64 -24.06 -26.21
C ALA A 25 -9.97 -24.83 -26.24
N LYS A 26 -10.10 -25.84 -27.10
CA LYS A 26 -11.28 -26.72 -27.16
C LYS A 26 -11.48 -27.54 -25.89
N LYS A 27 -10.40 -28.05 -25.27
CA LYS A 27 -10.49 -28.83 -24.01
C LYS A 27 -10.85 -27.92 -22.81
N ARG A 28 -10.38 -26.69 -22.77
CA ARG A 28 -10.78 -25.69 -21.76
C ARG A 28 -12.26 -25.30 -21.91
N GLY A 29 -12.75 -25.09 -23.13
CA GLY A 29 -14.17 -24.82 -23.40
C GLY A 29 -15.10 -25.93 -22.92
N TYR A 30 -14.67 -27.19 -23.00
CA TYR A 30 -15.48 -28.36 -22.60
C TYR A 30 -15.56 -28.52 -21.06
N ILE A 31 -14.52 -28.10 -20.32
CA ILE A 31 -14.50 -28.16 -18.85
C ILE A 31 -15.37 -27.04 -18.25
N VAL A 32 -15.50 -25.91 -18.95
CA VAL A 32 -16.24 -24.71 -18.48
C VAL A 32 -17.72 -24.74 -18.88
N SER A 33 -18.15 -25.60 -19.84
CA SER A 33 -19.55 -25.69 -20.32
C SER A 33 -20.45 -26.55 -19.45
N GLY A 34 -20.06 -26.90 -18.21
CA GLY A 34 -20.91 -27.60 -17.24
C GLY A 34 -22.03 -26.68 -16.72
N GLN A 35 -23.23 -27.02 -17.10
CA GLN A 35 -24.60 -26.71 -16.65
C GLN A 35 -25.03 -25.31 -16.21
N ASP A 36 -24.16 -24.34 -15.90
CA ASP A 36 -24.54 -22.96 -15.53
C ASP A 36 -24.07 -21.94 -16.58
N GLY A 37 -24.83 -21.81 -17.66
CA GLY A 37 -24.45 -20.97 -18.80
C GLY A 37 -24.22 -19.48 -18.52
N LYS A 38 -24.61 -18.95 -17.37
CA LYS A 38 -24.30 -17.58 -16.94
C LYS A 38 -23.02 -17.52 -16.11
N ALA A 39 -22.79 -18.47 -15.20
CA ALA A 39 -21.57 -18.54 -14.38
C ALA A 39 -20.34 -18.91 -15.24
N GLY A 40 -20.50 -19.85 -16.19
CA GLY A 40 -19.45 -20.19 -17.13
C GLY A 40 -19.01 -19.03 -18.04
N LYS A 41 -19.97 -18.23 -18.53
CA LYS A 41 -19.67 -17.02 -19.33
C LYS A 41 -18.99 -15.93 -18.51
N LEU A 42 -19.33 -15.81 -17.22
CA LEU A 42 -18.67 -14.88 -16.32
C LEU A 42 -17.22 -15.31 -16.02
N ALA A 43 -17.02 -16.58 -15.74
CA ALA A 43 -15.70 -17.15 -15.51
C ALA A 43 -14.78 -16.98 -16.74
N VAL A 44 -15.28 -17.27 -17.96
CA VAL A 44 -14.51 -17.04 -19.20
C VAL A 44 -14.15 -15.58 -19.36
N ARG A 45 -15.08 -14.64 -19.11
CA ARG A 45 -14.80 -13.20 -19.19
C ARG A 45 -13.79 -12.73 -18.12
N MET A 46 -13.83 -13.31 -16.92
CA MET A 46 -12.83 -13.04 -15.88
C MET A 46 -11.47 -13.60 -16.27
N TRP A 47 -11.40 -14.82 -16.81
CA TRP A 47 -10.16 -15.40 -17.32
C TRP A 47 -9.57 -14.60 -18.49
N ASP A 48 -10.38 -14.17 -19.46
CA ASP A 48 -9.94 -13.31 -20.57
C ASP A 48 -9.43 -11.96 -20.05
N ARG A 49 -10.05 -11.38 -19.01
CA ARG A 49 -9.55 -10.15 -18.38
C ARG A 49 -8.25 -10.37 -17.64
N LEU A 50 -8.13 -11.50 -16.92
CA LEU A 50 -6.91 -11.88 -16.21
C LEU A 50 -5.76 -12.15 -17.21
N GLU A 51 -6.03 -12.85 -18.31
CA GLU A 51 -5.04 -13.13 -19.36
C GLU A 51 -4.63 -11.86 -20.12
N LYS A 52 -5.55 -10.92 -20.38
CA LYS A 52 -5.25 -9.60 -20.91
C LYS A 52 -4.49 -8.73 -19.92
N ALA A 53 -4.78 -8.81 -18.63
CA ALA A 53 -4.05 -8.10 -17.59
C ALA A 53 -2.64 -8.67 -17.39
N THR A 54 -2.49 -10.00 -17.37
CA THR A 54 -1.17 -10.66 -17.31
C THR A 54 -0.38 -10.48 -18.60
N GLY A 55 -1.04 -10.50 -19.79
CA GLY A 55 -0.39 -10.19 -21.08
C GLY A 55 0.08 -8.73 -21.19
N LYS A 56 -0.66 -7.80 -20.58
CA LYS A 56 -0.20 -6.41 -20.43
C LYS A 56 0.92 -6.28 -19.42
N ALA A 57 0.90 -7.05 -18.33
CA ALA A 57 1.97 -7.08 -17.34
C ALA A 57 3.27 -7.68 -17.89
N THR A 58 3.20 -8.68 -18.79
CA THR A 58 4.38 -9.21 -19.50
C THR A 58 4.88 -8.32 -20.64
N GLY A 59 4.04 -7.43 -21.15
CA GLY A 59 4.41 -6.38 -22.13
C GLY A 59 4.91 -5.09 -21.50
N ILE A 60 4.80 -4.93 -20.19
CA ILE A 60 5.50 -3.87 -19.46
C ILE A 60 6.98 -4.23 -19.55
N ARG A 61 7.71 -3.50 -20.41
CA ARG A 61 9.16 -3.48 -20.37
C ARG A 61 9.56 -3.42 -18.90
N VAL A 62 10.35 -4.38 -18.46
CA VAL A 62 11.16 -4.26 -17.24
C VAL A 62 12.18 -3.16 -17.55
N GLU A 63 11.73 -1.92 -17.52
CA GLU A 63 12.60 -0.77 -17.54
C GLU A 63 13.27 -0.74 -16.20
N LYS A 64 14.56 -1.05 -16.24
CA LYS A 64 15.55 -0.86 -15.19
C LYS A 64 15.04 -1.28 -13.80
N GLN A 65 15.52 -2.43 -13.34
CA GLN A 65 15.72 -2.62 -11.91
C GLN A 65 16.45 -1.38 -11.39
N TYR A 66 15.70 -0.40 -10.92
CA TYR A 66 16.27 0.59 -10.04
C TYR A 66 16.67 -0.19 -8.80
N ASP A 67 17.97 -0.12 -8.48
CA ASP A 67 18.54 -0.76 -7.30
C ASP A 67 17.59 -0.58 -6.12
N SER A 68 17.25 -1.69 -5.47
CA SER A 68 16.26 -1.83 -4.42
C SER A 68 16.66 -1.15 -3.09
N ASN A 69 17.53 -0.17 -3.12
CA ASN A 69 18.12 0.46 -1.95
C ASN A 69 17.66 1.90 -1.76
N ILE A 70 16.34 2.13 -1.73
CA ILE A 70 15.78 3.44 -1.34
C ILE A 70 16.27 3.84 0.06
N TRP A 71 16.45 2.86 0.94
CA TRP A 71 16.78 3.03 2.35
C TRP A 71 18.28 3.00 2.66
N LEU A 72 19.17 3.02 1.65
CA LEU A 72 20.63 2.91 1.85
C LEU A 72 21.21 3.84 2.91
N ASP A 73 20.60 5.02 3.09
CA ASP A 73 21.03 6.03 4.05
C ASP A 73 20.08 6.16 5.25
N SER A 74 19.06 5.27 5.36
CA SER A 74 18.13 5.28 6.47
C SER A 74 18.49 4.21 7.48
N GLU A 75 18.75 4.62 8.72
CA GLU A 75 19.03 3.73 9.84
C GLU A 75 17.94 3.92 10.90
N ALA A 76 17.68 2.86 11.67
CA ALA A 76 16.84 2.98 12.86
C ALA A 76 17.42 4.02 13.82
N SER A 77 16.56 4.77 14.49
CA SER A 77 17.00 5.73 15.52
C SER A 77 17.85 5.04 16.58
N LYS A 78 18.89 5.71 17.06
CA LYS A 78 19.68 5.27 18.22
C LYS A 78 18.87 5.32 19.52
N ARG A 79 17.79 6.09 19.54
CA ARG A 79 16.85 6.17 20.66
C ARG A 79 15.91 4.96 20.59
N LYS A 80 15.94 4.08 21.60
CA LYS A 80 15.15 2.86 21.60
C LYS A 80 13.63 3.08 21.66
N VAL A 81 13.17 4.19 22.25
CA VAL A 81 11.76 4.55 22.39
C VAL A 81 11.56 5.94 21.81
N LEU A 82 10.70 6.04 20.80
CA LEU A 82 10.34 7.31 20.13
C LEU A 82 9.11 7.97 20.76
N LEU A 83 8.17 7.15 21.25
CA LEU A 83 6.98 7.61 21.97
C LEU A 83 6.72 6.74 23.20
N ARG A 84 6.39 7.39 24.31
CA ARG A 84 5.73 6.82 25.45
C ARG A 84 4.55 7.70 25.83
N MET A 85 3.35 7.14 25.79
CA MET A 85 2.12 7.85 26.16
C MET A 85 1.41 7.04 27.23
N GLU A 86 1.11 7.68 28.36
CA GLU A 86 0.32 7.06 29.44
C GLU A 86 -1.14 6.87 28.96
N PRO A 87 -1.92 6.00 29.66
CA PRO A 87 -3.33 5.80 29.34
C PRO A 87 -4.06 7.12 29.22
N ASN A 88 -4.87 7.28 28.19
CA ASN A 88 -5.50 8.56 27.88
C ASN A 88 -6.97 8.38 27.44
N ILE A 89 -7.74 9.45 27.58
CA ILE A 89 -9.09 9.58 27.04
C ILE A 89 -9.07 10.73 26.03
N ILE A 90 -9.22 10.41 24.77
CA ILE A 90 -9.21 11.39 23.67
C ILE A 90 -10.65 11.73 23.33
N LEU A 91 -11.06 12.98 23.50
CA LEU A 91 -12.40 13.46 23.22
C LEU A 91 -12.62 13.61 21.71
N MET A 92 -13.78 13.19 21.23
CA MET A 92 -14.18 13.18 19.82
C MET A 92 -15.65 13.62 19.68
N GLY A 93 -15.94 14.89 19.98
CA GLY A 93 -17.32 15.41 20.05
C GLY A 93 -18.05 14.82 21.25
N GLU A 94 -19.16 14.10 21.00
CA GLU A 94 -19.96 13.43 22.04
C GLU A 94 -19.40 12.07 22.49
N SER A 95 -18.43 11.52 21.76
CA SER A 95 -17.79 10.24 22.08
C SER A 95 -16.34 10.43 22.54
N CYS A 96 -15.72 9.38 23.04
CA CYS A 96 -14.29 9.38 23.39
C CYS A 96 -13.62 8.09 22.95
N LEU A 97 -12.31 8.17 22.76
CA LEU A 97 -11.42 7.04 22.54
C LEU A 97 -10.55 6.82 23.77
N GLN A 98 -10.70 5.67 24.41
CA GLN A 98 -9.86 5.25 25.53
C GLN A 98 -8.64 4.51 24.97
N THR A 99 -7.45 4.91 25.43
CA THR A 99 -6.19 4.29 25.01
C THR A 99 -5.49 3.70 26.23
N PRO A 100 -4.91 2.49 26.11
CA PRO A 100 -3.97 1.96 27.07
C PRO A 100 -2.64 2.75 27.02
N PRO A 101 -1.63 2.40 27.82
CA PRO A 101 -0.28 2.90 27.62
C PRO A 101 0.19 2.54 26.21
N LEU A 102 0.71 3.53 25.46
CA LEU A 102 1.19 3.32 24.10
C LEU A 102 2.70 3.56 24.03
N PHE A 103 3.38 2.72 23.28
CA PHE A 103 4.81 2.80 23.02
C PHE A 103 5.08 2.66 21.53
N ILE A 104 6.06 3.44 21.06
CA ILE A 104 6.63 3.27 19.71
C ILE A 104 8.15 3.13 19.90
N GLY A 105 8.66 1.95 19.60
CA GLY A 105 10.09 1.68 19.53
C GLY A 105 10.68 2.18 18.21
N ASN A 106 12.00 2.17 18.11
CA ASN A 106 12.73 2.69 16.94
C ASN A 106 12.65 1.83 15.67
N THR A 107 12.14 0.63 15.77
CA THR A 107 11.94 -0.32 14.65
C THR A 107 10.54 -0.90 14.62
N ASP A 108 9.61 -0.36 15.42
CA ASP A 108 8.25 -0.88 15.49
C ASP A 108 7.47 -0.48 14.24
N HIS A 109 6.87 -1.47 13.60
CA HIS A 109 5.90 -1.27 12.53
C HIS A 109 4.51 -1.55 13.10
N ILE A 110 3.73 -0.49 13.27
CA ILE A 110 2.43 -0.51 13.93
C ILE A 110 1.33 -0.16 12.93
N GLY A 111 0.35 -1.05 12.80
CA GLY A 111 -0.86 -0.84 12.01
C GLY A 111 -2.03 -0.40 12.90
N VAL A 112 -2.64 0.75 12.61
CA VAL A 112 -3.85 1.21 13.29
C VAL A 112 -5.06 0.86 12.43
N VAL A 113 -5.93 0.03 12.95
CA VAL A 113 -7.14 -0.44 12.27
C VAL A 113 -8.40 -0.12 13.06
N GLY A 114 -9.52 -0.01 12.36
CA GLY A 114 -10.83 0.26 12.95
C GLY A 114 -11.78 0.90 11.94
N ASP A 115 -13.06 0.94 12.26
CA ASP A 115 -14.11 1.47 11.41
C ASP A 115 -13.92 2.95 11.09
N ASN A 116 -14.62 3.43 10.04
CA ASN A 116 -14.64 4.84 9.74
C ASN A 116 -15.30 5.63 10.89
N GLY A 117 -14.69 6.75 11.26
CA GLY A 117 -15.17 7.59 12.36
C GLY A 117 -14.80 7.11 13.77
N CYS A 118 -14.10 5.98 13.95
CA CYS A 118 -13.67 5.50 15.26
C CYS A 118 -12.53 6.29 15.92
N GLY A 119 -12.01 7.34 15.27
CA GLY A 119 -11.02 8.24 15.84
C GLY A 119 -9.57 7.98 15.44
N LYS A 120 -9.30 7.20 14.38
CA LYS A 120 -7.93 6.93 13.89
C LYS A 120 -7.12 8.22 13.66
N THR A 121 -7.66 9.15 12.89
CA THR A 121 -6.98 10.44 12.62
C THR A 121 -6.81 11.30 13.89
N THR A 122 -7.77 11.24 14.82
CA THR A 122 -7.65 11.95 16.11
C THR A 122 -6.54 11.36 16.98
N LEU A 123 -6.44 10.02 17.00
CA LEU A 123 -5.35 9.30 17.66
C LEU A 123 -3.99 9.70 17.06
N ILE A 124 -3.86 9.69 15.72
CA ILE A 124 -2.62 10.12 15.05
C ILE A 124 -2.23 11.54 15.45
N LYS A 125 -3.16 12.49 15.39
CA LYS A 125 -2.89 13.88 15.79
C LYS A 125 -2.39 13.97 17.23
N LYS A 126 -2.98 13.19 18.14
CA LYS A 126 -2.54 13.11 19.53
C LYS A 126 -1.14 12.54 19.66
N ILE A 127 -0.84 11.45 18.93
CA ILE A 127 0.48 10.83 18.89
C ILE A 127 1.51 11.83 18.37
N ILE A 128 1.27 12.45 17.21
CA ILE A 128 2.16 13.45 16.60
C ILE A 128 2.46 14.59 17.59
N SER A 129 1.46 15.10 18.30
CA SER A 129 1.65 16.15 19.29
C SER A 129 2.38 15.72 20.56
N SER A 130 2.55 14.41 20.76
CA SER A 130 3.22 13.83 21.95
C SER A 130 4.64 13.34 21.63
N ILE A 131 5.03 13.32 20.36
CA ILE A 131 6.40 13.00 19.94
C ILE A 131 7.30 14.19 20.20
N SER A 132 8.51 13.93 20.68
CA SER A 132 9.51 14.96 20.95
C SER A 132 10.00 15.59 19.65
N ASP A 133 10.22 16.93 19.64
CA ASP A 133 10.67 17.71 18.49
C ASP A 133 12.05 17.28 17.94
N ASP A 134 12.83 16.54 18.72
CA ASP A 134 14.13 16.01 18.32
C ASP A 134 14.05 14.66 17.58
N VAL A 135 12.84 14.08 17.41
CA VAL A 135 12.58 12.92 16.56
C VAL A 135 12.26 13.40 15.14
N ARG A 136 13.10 12.99 14.20
CA ARG A 136 12.82 13.26 12.77
C ARG A 136 11.63 12.43 12.31
N MET A 137 10.48 13.08 12.27
CA MET A 137 9.21 12.42 11.89
C MET A 137 8.76 12.90 10.51
N LEU A 138 8.36 11.96 9.67
CA LEU A 138 7.67 12.21 8.41
C LEU A 138 6.19 11.86 8.57
N TYR A 139 5.30 12.84 8.41
CA TYR A 139 3.86 12.61 8.40
C TYR A 139 3.27 12.81 7.00
N ILE A 140 2.61 11.77 6.51
CA ILE A 140 1.84 11.79 5.25
C ILE A 140 0.35 11.71 5.60
N PRO A 141 -0.40 12.83 5.51
CA PRO A 141 -1.82 12.87 5.82
C PRO A 141 -2.66 12.20 4.74
N GLN A 142 -3.89 11.81 5.12
CA GLN A 142 -4.88 11.29 4.18
C GLN A 142 -5.16 12.27 3.04
N GLU A 143 -5.32 13.56 3.36
CA GLU A 143 -5.46 14.64 2.39
C GLU A 143 -4.50 15.79 2.73
N PRO A 144 -3.49 16.03 1.89
CA PRO A 144 -2.61 17.17 2.07
C PRO A 144 -3.36 18.51 1.93
N THR A 145 -3.15 19.41 2.86
CA THR A 145 -3.69 20.78 2.79
C THR A 145 -3.03 21.56 1.65
N GLU A 146 -3.68 22.62 1.16
CA GLU A 146 -3.11 23.48 0.10
C GLU A 146 -1.78 24.11 0.53
N LEU A 147 -1.61 24.40 1.81
CA LEU A 147 -0.34 24.89 2.36
C LEU A 147 0.76 23.83 2.23
N GLN A 148 0.47 22.57 2.61
CA GLN A 148 1.42 21.47 2.50
C GLN A 148 1.80 21.18 1.03
N LYS A 149 0.84 21.23 0.11
CA LYS A 149 1.09 21.08 -1.33
C LYS A 149 2.03 22.18 -1.83
N THR A 150 1.72 23.43 -1.53
CA THR A 150 2.53 24.59 -1.94
C THR A 150 3.95 24.51 -1.37
N GLU A 151 4.07 24.13 -0.10
CA GLU A 151 5.37 23.98 0.56
C GLU A 151 6.19 22.84 -0.04
N THR A 152 5.56 21.70 -0.35
CA THR A 152 6.19 20.56 -1.02
C THR A 152 6.77 20.97 -2.38
N VAL A 153 5.97 21.64 -3.20
CA VAL A 153 6.42 22.15 -4.51
C VAL A 153 7.57 23.16 -4.36
N ARG A 154 7.49 24.06 -3.37
CA ARG A 154 8.55 25.03 -3.08
C ARG A 154 9.87 24.34 -2.68
N LYS A 155 9.79 23.34 -1.78
CA LYS A 155 10.97 22.57 -1.34
C LYS A 155 11.64 21.87 -2.53
N ILE A 156 10.87 21.24 -3.40
CA ILE A 156 11.40 20.54 -4.58
C ILE A 156 12.11 21.49 -5.54
N LYS A 157 11.57 22.68 -5.76
CA LYS A 157 12.22 23.71 -6.61
C LYS A 157 13.56 24.18 -6.04
N GLY A 158 13.72 24.14 -4.71
CA GLY A 158 14.96 24.52 -4.00
C GLY A 158 16.00 23.41 -3.88
N LEU A 159 15.72 22.18 -4.31
CA LEU A 159 16.66 21.05 -4.20
C LEU A 159 17.86 21.22 -5.13
N SER A 160 19.03 20.76 -4.67
CA SER A 160 20.19 20.53 -5.52
C SER A 160 19.90 19.46 -6.60
N ASN A 161 20.68 19.43 -7.66
CA ASN A 161 20.52 18.42 -8.73
C ASN A 161 20.62 16.98 -8.20
N SER A 162 21.49 16.73 -7.24
CA SER A 162 21.65 15.41 -6.62
C SER A 162 20.40 15.01 -5.81
N GLN A 163 19.90 15.90 -4.94
CA GLN A 163 18.69 15.66 -4.16
C GLN A 163 17.47 15.49 -5.05
N ARG A 164 17.35 16.32 -6.10
CA ARG A 164 16.28 16.21 -7.10
C ARG A 164 16.31 14.83 -7.78
N GLY A 165 17.49 14.38 -8.20
CA GLY A 165 17.66 13.04 -8.78
C GLY A 165 17.22 11.92 -7.84
N ARG A 166 17.51 12.01 -6.53
CA ARG A 166 17.02 11.06 -5.52
C ARG A 166 15.51 11.07 -5.39
N VAL A 167 14.88 12.25 -5.27
CA VAL A 167 13.42 12.37 -5.21
C VAL A 167 12.77 11.74 -6.43
N LEU A 168 13.27 12.04 -7.63
CA LEU A 168 12.73 11.48 -8.88
C LEU A 168 12.90 9.97 -8.97
N SER A 169 14.01 9.44 -8.47
CA SER A 169 14.23 7.99 -8.39
C SER A 169 13.22 7.32 -7.47
N ILE A 170 12.92 7.90 -6.29
CA ILE A 170 11.92 7.38 -5.36
C ILE A 170 10.52 7.45 -5.97
N VAL A 171 10.17 8.57 -6.60
CA VAL A 171 8.88 8.77 -7.29
C VAL A 171 8.69 7.74 -8.40
N ALA A 172 9.73 7.46 -9.19
CA ALA A 172 9.70 6.43 -10.23
C ALA A 172 9.50 5.02 -9.64
N GLN A 173 10.13 4.73 -8.49
CA GLN A 173 9.95 3.45 -7.79
C GLN A 173 8.53 3.31 -7.19
N LEU A 174 7.86 4.43 -6.89
CA LEU A 174 6.44 4.49 -6.51
C LEU A 174 5.48 4.45 -7.72
N ASN A 175 5.98 4.01 -8.87
CA ASN A 175 5.21 3.86 -10.11
C ASN A 175 4.61 5.18 -10.62
N SER A 176 5.37 6.27 -10.54
CA SER A 176 4.99 7.58 -11.08
C SER A 176 5.99 8.05 -12.13
N ASP A 177 5.48 8.81 -13.11
CA ASP A 177 6.33 9.44 -14.10
C ASP A 177 7.01 10.69 -13.50
N PRO A 178 8.35 10.69 -13.37
CA PRO A 178 9.08 11.81 -12.79
C PRO A 178 8.88 13.14 -13.50
N ASP A 179 8.76 13.12 -14.83
CA ASP A 179 8.60 14.32 -15.65
C ASP A 179 7.23 14.97 -15.43
N TYR A 180 6.18 14.15 -15.31
CA TYR A 180 4.82 14.60 -15.00
C TYR A 180 4.73 15.23 -13.60
N VAL A 181 5.39 14.62 -12.62
CA VAL A 181 5.38 15.09 -11.23
C VAL A 181 6.10 16.43 -11.08
N LEU A 182 7.17 16.67 -11.86
CA LEU A 182 7.91 17.94 -11.84
C LEU A 182 7.19 19.08 -12.55
N ALA A 183 6.33 18.80 -13.53
CA ALA A 183 5.60 19.82 -14.26
C ALA A 183 4.65 20.66 -13.37
N GLY A 184 4.22 20.10 -12.22
CA GLY A 184 3.64 20.87 -11.09
C GLY A 184 2.26 21.49 -11.29
N GLU A 185 1.70 21.45 -12.50
CA GLU A 185 0.49 22.21 -12.84
C GLU A 185 -0.83 21.52 -12.51
N SER A 186 -0.81 20.18 -12.28
CA SER A 186 -2.00 19.43 -11.83
C SER A 186 -1.64 18.09 -11.19
N THR A 187 -0.95 18.13 -10.07
CA THR A 187 -0.58 16.91 -9.34
C THR A 187 -1.83 16.29 -8.69
N SER A 188 -2.15 15.03 -9.02
CA SER A 188 -3.25 14.33 -8.35
C SER A 188 -2.96 14.18 -6.85
N PRO A 189 -3.99 13.98 -6.00
CA PRO A 189 -3.76 13.76 -4.56
C PRO A 189 -2.80 12.59 -4.28
N GLY A 190 -2.87 11.51 -5.07
CA GLY A 190 -1.97 10.37 -4.97
C GLY A 190 -0.52 10.72 -5.33
N GLU A 191 -0.31 11.43 -6.43
CA GLU A 191 1.01 11.89 -6.86
C GLU A 191 1.63 12.86 -5.83
N MET A 192 0.83 13.78 -5.28
CA MET A 192 1.31 14.70 -4.26
C MET A 192 1.81 13.96 -3.01
N ARG A 193 1.12 12.90 -2.57
CA ARG A 193 1.57 12.10 -1.42
C ARG A 193 2.87 11.35 -1.71
N LYS A 194 3.01 10.75 -2.90
CA LYS A 194 4.25 10.11 -3.33
C LYS A 194 5.41 11.10 -3.32
N LEU A 195 5.15 12.32 -3.77
CA LEU A 195 6.12 13.40 -3.79
C LEU A 195 6.50 13.86 -2.37
N MET A 196 5.53 14.00 -1.46
CA MET A 196 5.77 14.30 -0.05
C MET A 196 6.59 13.19 0.62
N LEU A 197 6.27 11.93 0.34
CA LEU A 197 7.02 10.78 0.85
C LEU A 197 8.47 10.81 0.35
N ALA A 198 8.66 10.94 -0.98
CA ALA A 198 9.99 10.98 -1.58
C ALA A 198 10.85 12.15 -1.07
N LEU A 199 10.23 13.32 -0.86
CA LEU A 199 10.90 14.50 -0.31
C LEU A 199 11.28 14.27 1.16
N GLY A 200 10.37 13.73 1.98
CA GLY A 200 10.61 13.47 3.39
C GLY A 200 11.70 12.41 3.64
N MET A 201 11.84 11.46 2.72
CA MET A 201 12.90 10.44 2.79
C MET A 201 14.30 11.03 2.64
N LEU A 202 14.47 12.21 2.04
CA LEU A 202 15.78 12.88 2.01
C LEU A 202 16.29 13.27 3.40
N GLU A 203 15.39 13.44 4.36
CA GLU A 203 15.74 13.84 5.73
C GLU A 203 16.04 12.63 6.64
N SER A 204 16.04 11.41 6.09
CA SER A 204 16.25 10.14 6.83
C SER A 204 15.39 10.10 8.10
N PRO A 205 14.05 10.06 7.99
CA PRO A 205 13.16 10.08 9.14
C PRO A 205 13.42 8.90 10.06
N GLU A 206 13.17 9.06 11.36
CA GLU A 206 13.25 8.01 12.37
C GLU A 206 11.88 7.34 12.59
N LEU A 207 10.81 8.09 12.30
CA LEU A 207 9.43 7.63 12.33
C LEU A 207 8.69 8.12 11.10
N ILE A 208 8.03 7.20 10.41
CA ILE A 208 7.08 7.53 9.34
C ILE A 208 5.67 7.27 9.86
N VAL A 209 4.80 8.28 9.75
CA VAL A 209 3.37 8.20 10.06
C VAL A 209 2.60 8.39 8.76
N VAL A 210 1.79 7.41 8.38
CA VAL A 210 1.02 7.44 7.12
C VAL A 210 -0.45 7.19 7.40
N ASP A 211 -1.30 8.11 6.96
CA ASP A 211 -2.76 8.04 7.15
C ASP A 211 -3.44 7.70 5.83
N GLU A 212 -4.06 6.51 5.75
CA GLU A 212 -4.79 5.95 4.60
C GLU A 212 -4.03 6.09 3.26
N PRO A 213 -2.83 5.50 3.14
CA PRO A 213 -1.94 5.77 2.01
C PRO A 213 -2.42 5.22 0.67
N THR A 214 -3.26 4.19 0.64
CA THR A 214 -3.74 3.55 -0.59
C THR A 214 -4.84 4.32 -1.30
N ASN A 215 -5.49 5.27 -0.62
CA ASN A 215 -6.51 6.10 -1.23
C ASN A 215 -5.95 6.91 -2.41
N TYR A 216 -6.62 6.88 -3.56
CA TYR A 216 -6.22 7.55 -4.81
C TYR A 216 -4.96 6.98 -5.49
N LEU A 217 -4.46 5.80 -5.08
CA LEU A 217 -3.38 5.11 -5.76
C LEU A 217 -3.93 4.02 -6.70
N ASP A 218 -3.26 3.84 -7.83
CA ASP A 218 -3.46 2.66 -8.67
C ASP A 218 -2.82 1.41 -8.04
N LEU A 219 -3.15 0.24 -8.55
CA LEU A 219 -2.64 -1.04 -8.02
C LEU A 219 -1.11 -1.12 -8.06
N GLY A 220 -0.47 -0.64 -9.12
CA GLY A 220 1.00 -0.66 -9.23
C GLY A 220 1.67 0.21 -8.18
N SER A 221 1.12 1.40 -7.94
CA SER A 221 1.58 2.32 -6.90
C SER A 221 1.35 1.77 -5.49
N THR A 222 0.23 1.07 -5.27
CA THR A 222 -0.08 0.42 -3.99
C THR A 222 0.95 -0.67 -3.66
N VAL A 223 1.26 -1.56 -4.61
CA VAL A 223 2.27 -2.61 -4.45
C VAL A 223 3.66 -2.02 -4.21
N ALA A 224 4.01 -0.96 -4.94
CA ALA A 224 5.29 -0.28 -4.76
C ALA A 224 5.41 0.38 -3.38
N LEU A 225 4.34 1.02 -2.90
CA LEU A 225 4.27 1.62 -1.58
C LEU A 225 4.33 0.57 -0.46
N GLU A 226 3.60 -0.53 -0.60
CA GLU A 226 3.61 -1.66 0.33
C GLU A 226 5.03 -2.18 0.53
N ARG A 227 5.72 -2.47 -0.57
CA ARG A 227 7.12 -2.90 -0.54
C ARG A 227 8.02 -1.88 0.15
N LEU A 228 7.87 -0.60 -0.19
CA LEU A 228 8.67 0.48 0.38
C LEU A 228 8.47 0.59 1.89
N LEU A 229 7.22 0.52 2.38
CA LEU A 229 6.91 0.62 3.81
C LEU A 229 7.34 -0.63 4.58
N SER A 230 7.19 -1.84 4.01
CA SER A 230 7.61 -3.09 4.65
C SER A 230 9.13 -3.21 4.82
N GLU A 231 9.90 -2.65 3.88
CA GLU A 231 11.38 -2.65 3.92
C GLU A 231 11.96 -1.46 4.73
N TYR A 232 11.13 -0.59 5.31
CA TYR A 232 11.59 0.57 6.05
C TYR A 232 12.33 0.16 7.34
N PRO A 233 13.58 0.62 7.59
CA PRO A 233 14.36 0.16 8.74
C PRO A 233 14.03 0.88 10.06
N GLY A 234 13.32 2.01 10.02
CA GLY A 234 12.92 2.81 11.18
C GLY A 234 11.53 2.43 11.70
N ALA A 235 10.94 3.29 12.52
CA ALA A 235 9.59 3.07 13.03
C ALA A 235 8.52 3.51 12.02
N LEU A 236 7.45 2.72 11.92
CA LEU A 236 6.30 2.98 11.05
C LEU A 236 5.01 2.97 11.85
N LEU A 237 4.19 4.00 11.71
CA LEU A 237 2.80 4.04 12.17
C LEU A 237 1.90 4.18 10.94
N LEU A 238 1.24 3.08 10.58
CA LEU A 238 0.40 2.97 9.38
C LEU A 238 -1.07 2.91 9.78
N VAL A 239 -1.85 3.86 9.30
CA VAL A 239 -3.31 3.81 9.45
C VAL A 239 -3.92 3.43 8.12
N SER A 240 -4.64 2.34 8.08
CA SER A 240 -5.35 1.91 6.89
C SER A 240 -6.54 1.03 7.22
N HIS A 241 -7.55 1.07 6.34
CA HIS A 241 -8.62 0.10 6.28
C HIS A 241 -8.28 -1.08 5.36
N ASP A 242 -7.19 -0.99 4.60
CA ASP A 242 -6.65 -2.09 3.78
C ASP A 242 -5.85 -3.05 4.66
N LEU A 243 -6.52 -4.13 5.09
CA LEU A 243 -5.91 -5.14 5.95
C LEU A 243 -4.73 -5.85 5.27
N SER A 244 -4.73 -5.96 3.94
CA SER A 244 -3.61 -6.59 3.22
C SER A 244 -2.33 -5.77 3.38
N LEU A 245 -2.43 -4.44 3.20
CA LEU A 245 -1.30 -3.54 3.42
C LEU A 245 -0.84 -3.55 4.89
N VAL A 246 -1.78 -3.53 5.85
CA VAL A 246 -1.43 -3.59 7.28
C VAL A 246 -0.72 -4.90 7.60
N ASP A 247 -1.22 -6.04 7.14
CA ASP A 247 -0.65 -7.37 7.42
C ASP A 247 0.74 -7.55 6.80
N SER A 248 1.00 -6.93 5.66
CA SER A 248 2.30 -7.03 4.98
C SER A 248 3.36 -6.07 5.50
N ALA A 249 2.95 -4.88 5.96
CA ALA A 249 3.88 -3.81 6.34
C ALA A 249 4.06 -3.66 7.86
N THR A 250 3.22 -4.32 8.70
CA THR A 250 3.25 -4.11 10.16
C THR A 250 3.24 -5.43 10.95
N LEU A 251 3.86 -5.40 12.12
CA LEU A 251 3.94 -6.56 13.04
C LEU A 251 3.07 -6.37 14.29
N ILE A 252 2.76 -5.13 14.64
CA ILE A 252 1.97 -4.75 15.82
C ILE A 252 0.67 -4.15 15.33
N LYS A 253 -0.47 -4.54 15.91
CA LYS A 253 -1.77 -3.97 15.58
C LYS A 253 -2.37 -3.21 16.74
N TRP A 254 -2.80 -2.01 16.47
CA TRP A 254 -3.63 -1.20 17.34
C TRP A 254 -5.05 -1.16 16.77
N SER A 255 -5.94 -1.94 17.38
CA SER A 255 -7.31 -2.10 16.92
C SER A 255 -8.26 -1.21 17.71
N ILE A 256 -9.01 -0.34 17.04
CA ILE A 256 -10.01 0.52 17.68
C ILE A 256 -11.37 -0.13 17.52
N HIS A 257 -12.00 -0.48 18.63
CA HIS A 257 -13.31 -1.10 18.69
C HIS A 257 -14.33 -0.17 19.32
N ARG A 258 -15.59 -0.31 18.89
CA ARG A 258 -16.69 0.38 19.54
C ARG A 258 -17.04 -0.31 20.85
N SER A 259 -17.13 0.46 21.94
CA SER A 259 -17.53 0.02 23.26
C SER A 259 -18.68 0.95 23.75
N ASN A 260 -19.92 0.49 23.62
CA ASN A 260 -21.12 1.30 23.82
C ASN A 260 -21.12 2.57 22.93
N ASP A 261 -21.21 3.76 23.55
CA ASP A 261 -21.17 5.06 22.85
C ASP A 261 -19.74 5.61 22.65
N ASN A 262 -18.73 4.86 23.10
CA ASN A 262 -17.33 5.25 23.06
C ASN A 262 -16.50 4.26 22.22
N PHE A 263 -15.21 4.48 22.18
CA PHE A 263 -14.25 3.64 21.49
C PHE A 263 -13.11 3.25 22.46
N GLU A 264 -12.57 2.07 22.23
CA GLU A 264 -11.44 1.53 22.99
C GLU A 264 -10.36 1.04 22.04
N LEU A 265 -9.11 1.36 22.33
CA LEU A 265 -7.95 0.89 21.60
C LEU A 265 -7.36 -0.32 22.30
N VAL A 266 -7.17 -1.40 21.55
CA VAL A 266 -6.52 -2.64 21.99
C VAL A 266 -5.22 -2.82 21.22
N VAL A 267 -4.14 -3.10 21.93
CA VAL A 267 -2.82 -3.40 21.37
C VAL A 267 -2.68 -4.92 21.24
N GLN A 268 -2.33 -5.41 20.05
CA GLN A 268 -2.18 -6.83 19.73
C GLN A 268 -0.80 -7.12 19.17
#